data_fe9abe0d32730891df9bc81f531b5d00
#
_entry.id   fe9abe0d32730891df9bc81f531b5d00
#
_cell.length_a   1.000
_cell.length_b   1.000
_cell.length_c   1.000
_cell.angle_alpha   90.00
_cell.angle_beta   90.00
_cell.angle_gamma   90.00
#
_symmetry.space_group_name_H-M   'P 1'
#
loop_
_entity.id
_entity.type
_entity.pdbx_description
1 polymer ?
#
loop_
_entity_poly.entity_id
_entity_poly.type
_entity_poly.pdbx_seq_one_letter_code
_entity_poly.pdbx_strand_id
1 'polypeptide(L)'
;MANEVSVLDNVFPKAPNFNFGLFSASNSGKSLQALAFIKNFYSFYPDCKISKVIVVSSVYQPLYDKIKESHEMQYHQSLDESLLELIDSIYDPEQYILLFIDDMGIQLAKSDIFTKLVTIYGHHRNVCNIVTAHSIHLHPTPQWRTFIKNLHLIAIGSSPTQRQSAGILFTQIYGPGGTKKCKQALKEAEKLQKARYGNNFWFLYLNISPSCDSCHRIIFDPFSNIPLIFVSPE
;
A
#
# COMPACT_ATOMS: atom_id res chain seq x y z
N MET A 1 -27.63 4.76 -21.22
CA MET A 1 -26.20 4.78 -21.54
C MET A 1 -25.50 4.30 -20.29
N ALA A 2 -24.98 3.06 -20.28
CA ALA A 2 -24.15 2.59 -19.18
C ALA A 2 -22.85 3.39 -19.26
N ASN A 3 -22.51 4.14 -18.22
CA ASN A 3 -21.21 4.73 -18.09
C ASN A 3 -20.21 3.55 -18.02
N GLU A 4 -19.34 3.41 -19.01
CA GLU A 4 -18.15 2.60 -18.89
C GLU A 4 -17.31 3.21 -17.75
N VAL A 5 -17.49 2.69 -16.54
CA VAL A 5 -16.61 2.99 -15.43
C VAL A 5 -15.25 2.42 -15.82
N SER A 6 -14.27 3.28 -16.03
CA SER A 6 -12.91 2.84 -16.33
C SER A 6 -12.49 1.83 -15.25
N VAL A 7 -12.00 0.67 -15.67
CA VAL A 7 -11.54 -0.38 -14.75
C VAL A 7 -10.46 0.15 -13.81
N LEU A 8 -9.72 1.18 -14.23
CA LEU A 8 -8.69 1.87 -13.44
C LEU A 8 -9.28 2.63 -12.24
N ASP A 9 -10.51 3.16 -12.33
CA ASP A 9 -11.13 3.98 -11.27
C ASP A 9 -11.40 3.20 -9.97
N ASN A 10 -11.32 1.88 -9.98
CA ASN A 10 -11.59 1.03 -8.82
C ASN A 10 -10.37 0.26 -8.30
N VAL A 11 -9.21 0.36 -8.96
CA VAL A 11 -7.99 -0.35 -8.55
C VAL A 11 -7.39 0.28 -7.30
N PHE A 12 -7.33 1.61 -7.25
CA PHE A 12 -6.81 2.37 -6.14
C PHE A 12 -7.92 3.21 -5.47
N PRO A 13 -7.71 3.67 -4.21
CA PRO A 13 -8.61 4.65 -3.58
C PRO A 13 -8.79 5.88 -4.46
N LYS A 14 -9.98 6.49 -4.48
CA LYS A 14 -10.30 7.65 -5.35
C LYS A 14 -9.43 8.87 -5.09
N ALA A 15 -9.08 9.12 -3.83
CA ALA A 15 -8.19 10.21 -3.44
C ALA A 15 -6.82 9.65 -3.05
N PRO A 16 -5.70 10.30 -3.42
CA PRO A 16 -4.37 9.78 -3.18
C PRO A 16 -3.86 9.95 -1.73
N ASN A 17 -4.59 10.60 -0.85
CA ASN A 17 -4.27 10.74 0.57
C ASN A 17 -4.76 9.52 1.37
N PHE A 18 -4.16 8.36 1.13
CA PHE A 18 -4.55 7.10 1.76
C PHE A 18 -3.36 6.36 2.40
N ASN A 19 -3.67 5.34 3.19
CA ASN A 19 -2.67 4.47 3.80
C ASN A 19 -2.58 3.15 3.02
N PHE A 20 -1.39 2.86 2.50
CA PHE A 20 -1.06 1.66 1.76
C PHE A 20 -0.08 0.79 2.54
N GLY A 21 -0.48 -0.42 2.91
CA GLY A 21 0.36 -1.39 3.60
C GLY A 21 0.82 -2.52 2.67
N LEU A 22 2.13 -2.77 2.61
CA LEU A 22 2.74 -3.88 1.88
C LEU A 22 3.35 -4.89 2.87
N PHE A 23 2.79 -6.08 2.92
CA PHE A 23 3.13 -7.10 3.90
C PHE A 23 3.69 -8.35 3.24
N SER A 24 4.95 -8.68 3.53
CA SER A 24 5.58 -9.92 3.05
C SER A 24 6.89 -10.17 3.79
N ALA A 25 7.45 -11.36 3.64
CA ALA A 25 8.75 -11.72 4.19
C ALA A 25 9.88 -10.82 3.65
N SER A 26 11.05 -10.87 4.28
CA SER A 26 12.26 -10.22 3.75
C SER A 26 12.56 -10.71 2.33
N ASN A 27 13.18 -9.86 1.52
CA ASN A 27 13.56 -10.15 0.14
C ASN A 27 12.42 -10.62 -0.78
N SER A 28 11.18 -10.28 -0.47
CA SER A 28 10.00 -10.64 -1.25
C SER A 28 9.58 -9.59 -2.28
N GLY A 29 10.34 -8.50 -2.41
CA GLY A 29 10.05 -7.43 -3.36
C GLY A 29 9.10 -6.34 -2.86
N LYS A 30 8.82 -6.22 -1.54
CA LYS A 30 7.96 -5.16 -0.97
C LYS A 30 8.38 -3.76 -1.43
N SER A 31 9.66 -3.42 -1.24
CA SER A 31 10.18 -2.10 -1.62
C SER A 31 10.11 -1.88 -3.14
N LEU A 32 10.27 -2.93 -3.95
CA LEU A 32 10.06 -2.85 -5.41
C LEU A 32 8.60 -2.55 -5.77
N GLN A 33 7.64 -3.13 -5.05
CA GLN A 33 6.22 -2.84 -5.26
C GLN A 33 5.86 -1.41 -4.84
N ALA A 34 6.42 -0.92 -3.73
CA ALA A 34 6.26 0.48 -3.32
C ALA A 34 6.82 1.44 -4.38
N LEU A 35 8.00 1.14 -4.93
CA LEU A 35 8.59 1.91 -6.03
C LEU A 35 7.74 1.85 -7.30
N ALA A 36 7.20 0.69 -7.64
CA ALA A 36 6.31 0.56 -8.80
C ALA A 36 5.08 1.45 -8.63
N PHE A 37 4.49 1.52 -7.43
CA PHE A 37 3.39 2.43 -7.14
C PHE A 37 3.82 3.89 -7.30
N ILE A 38 4.94 4.31 -6.69
CA ILE A 38 5.45 5.69 -6.77
C ILE A 38 5.72 6.09 -8.22
N LYS A 39 6.37 5.25 -9.02
CA LYS A 39 6.68 5.51 -10.43
C LYS A 39 5.42 5.63 -11.31
N ASN A 40 4.39 4.85 -11.01
CA ASN A 40 3.14 4.85 -11.77
C ASN A 40 2.05 5.75 -11.15
N PHE A 41 2.39 6.57 -10.16
CA PHE A 41 1.41 7.40 -9.44
C PHE A 41 0.54 8.23 -10.36
N TYR A 42 1.14 8.93 -11.32
CA TYR A 42 0.40 9.78 -12.27
C TYR A 42 -0.48 9.01 -13.26
N SER A 43 -0.21 7.70 -13.47
CA SER A 43 -1.10 6.85 -14.25
C SER A 43 -2.40 6.55 -13.52
N PHE A 44 -2.38 6.58 -12.18
CA PHE A 44 -3.55 6.36 -11.33
C PHE A 44 -4.25 7.66 -10.94
N TYR A 45 -3.48 8.76 -10.84
CA TYR A 45 -3.92 10.07 -10.39
C TYR A 45 -3.38 11.16 -11.32
N PRO A 46 -3.88 11.22 -12.58
CA PRO A 46 -3.31 12.11 -13.62
C PRO A 46 -3.44 13.61 -13.28
N ASP A 47 -4.48 13.98 -12.54
CA ASP A 47 -4.75 15.37 -12.17
C ASP A 47 -4.07 15.81 -10.86
N CYS A 48 -3.38 14.88 -10.18
CA CYS A 48 -2.72 15.16 -8.91
C CYS A 48 -1.28 15.61 -9.13
N LYS A 49 -0.81 16.50 -8.25
CA LYS A 49 0.59 16.94 -8.23
C LYS A 49 1.28 16.40 -6.98
N ILE A 50 2.47 15.86 -7.14
CA ILE A 50 3.34 15.47 -6.02
C ILE A 50 4.32 16.61 -5.75
N SER A 51 4.33 17.13 -4.52
CA SER A 51 5.32 18.10 -4.08
C SER A 51 6.67 17.41 -3.83
N LYS A 52 6.64 16.27 -3.16
CA LYS A 52 7.86 15.53 -2.77
C LYS A 52 7.56 14.08 -2.45
N VAL A 53 8.55 13.22 -2.66
CA VAL A 53 8.59 11.86 -2.11
C VAL A 53 9.55 11.86 -0.92
N ILE A 54 9.07 11.51 0.27
CA ILE A 54 9.89 11.34 1.46
C ILE A 54 10.07 9.85 1.71
N VAL A 55 11.31 9.38 1.76
CA VAL A 55 11.65 8.00 2.10
C VAL A 55 12.14 7.95 3.53
N VAL A 56 11.48 7.17 4.38
CA VAL A 56 11.88 6.94 5.77
C VAL A 56 12.35 5.51 5.95
N SER A 57 13.61 5.33 6.30
CA SER A 57 14.19 4.00 6.55
C SER A 57 15.43 4.13 7.41
N SER A 58 15.67 3.18 8.32
CA SER A 58 16.88 3.18 9.17
C SER A 58 18.18 3.04 8.38
N VAL A 59 18.14 2.45 7.17
CA VAL A 59 19.30 2.24 6.30
C VAL A 59 18.96 2.69 4.88
N TYR A 60 19.77 3.59 4.32
CA TYR A 60 19.63 3.99 2.93
C TYR A 60 19.91 2.82 1.97
N GLN A 61 19.04 2.61 1.01
CA GLN A 61 19.21 1.58 -0.02
C GLN A 61 19.40 2.23 -1.39
N PRO A 62 20.35 1.75 -2.24
CA PRO A 62 20.54 2.27 -3.60
C PRO A 62 19.26 2.20 -4.47
N LEU A 63 18.34 1.33 -4.09
CA LEU A 63 17.03 1.20 -4.73
C LEU A 63 16.23 2.52 -4.71
N TYR A 64 16.40 3.36 -3.68
CA TYR A 64 15.68 4.64 -3.54
C TYR A 64 16.14 5.67 -4.58
N ASP A 65 17.35 5.55 -5.13
CA ASP A 65 17.81 6.45 -6.20
C ASP A 65 16.92 6.40 -7.44
N LYS A 66 16.22 5.27 -7.66
CA LYS A 66 15.24 5.14 -8.75
C LYS A 66 14.03 6.06 -8.59
N ILE A 67 13.75 6.57 -7.39
CA ILE A 67 12.70 7.58 -7.16
C ILE A 67 13.13 8.92 -7.74
N LYS A 68 14.40 9.27 -7.59
CA LYS A 68 14.98 10.53 -8.09
C LYS A 68 14.92 10.67 -9.62
N GLU A 69 14.76 9.55 -10.34
CA GLU A 69 14.59 9.55 -11.79
C GLU A 69 13.26 10.20 -12.24
N SER A 70 12.25 10.23 -11.35
CA SER A 70 10.89 10.67 -11.68
C SER A 70 10.31 11.71 -10.71
N HIS A 71 10.87 11.83 -9.49
CA HIS A 71 10.33 12.69 -8.43
C HIS A 71 11.45 13.35 -7.62
N GLU A 72 11.18 14.52 -7.08
CA GLU A 72 12.02 15.08 -6.02
C GLU A 72 11.92 14.20 -4.77
N MET A 73 13.06 13.67 -4.30
CA MET A 73 13.12 12.74 -3.17
C MET A 73 13.95 13.31 -2.02
N GLN A 74 13.43 13.18 -0.82
CA GLN A 74 14.17 13.42 0.43
C GLN A 74 14.23 12.15 1.26
N TYR A 75 15.42 11.83 1.78
CA TYR A 75 15.61 10.71 2.69
C TYR A 75 15.62 11.19 4.14
N HIS A 76 14.93 10.45 5.00
CA HIS A 76 14.85 10.66 6.44
C HIS A 76 15.13 9.36 7.18
N GLN A 77 15.95 9.40 8.24
CA GLN A 77 16.46 8.16 8.84
C GLN A 77 15.58 7.63 9.97
N SER A 78 14.74 8.46 10.56
CA SER A 78 13.96 8.15 11.77
C SER A 78 12.52 8.63 11.70
N LEU A 79 11.67 8.09 12.59
CA LEU A 79 10.29 8.55 12.80
C LEU A 79 10.29 9.46 14.05
N ASP A 80 10.59 10.71 13.86
CA ASP A 80 10.67 11.73 14.92
C ASP A 80 9.94 13.02 14.56
N GLU A 81 9.92 13.99 15.46
CA GLU A 81 9.22 15.27 15.26
C GLU A 81 9.79 16.07 14.06
N SER A 82 11.08 15.92 13.72
CA SER A 82 11.67 16.61 12.57
C SER A 82 11.06 16.16 11.23
N LEU A 83 10.55 14.93 11.17
CA LEU A 83 9.78 14.46 10.01
C LEU A 83 8.44 15.19 9.87
N LEU A 84 7.74 15.45 10.98
CA LEU A 84 6.49 16.21 10.97
C LEU A 84 6.74 17.68 10.59
N GLU A 85 7.79 18.29 11.15
CA GLU A 85 8.22 19.66 10.80
C GLU A 85 8.56 19.77 9.31
N LEU A 86 9.25 18.77 8.76
CA LEU A 86 9.55 18.71 7.33
C LEU A 86 8.26 18.67 6.50
N ILE A 87 7.31 17.79 6.84
CA ILE A 87 6.02 17.68 6.12
C ILE A 87 5.26 19.00 6.21
N ASP A 88 5.18 19.62 7.39
CA ASP A 88 4.49 20.90 7.57
C ASP A 88 5.18 22.05 6.78
N SER A 89 6.51 22.00 6.64
CA SER A 89 7.27 23.03 5.90
C SER A 89 7.06 22.96 4.38
N ILE A 90 6.74 21.80 3.83
CA ILE A 90 6.53 21.59 2.38
C ILE A 90 5.05 21.41 2.02
N TYR A 91 4.16 21.50 3.00
CA TYR A 91 2.73 21.32 2.77
C TYR A 91 2.15 22.39 1.85
N ASP A 92 1.48 21.94 0.80
CA ASP A 92 0.67 22.74 -0.11
C ASP A 92 -0.70 22.04 -0.24
N PRO A 93 -1.83 22.74 -0.02
CA PRO A 93 -3.15 22.12 -0.13
C PRO A 93 -3.50 21.62 -1.54
N GLU A 94 -2.80 22.11 -2.57
CA GLU A 94 -2.99 21.70 -3.98
C GLU A 94 -2.12 20.53 -4.39
N GLN A 95 -1.24 20.04 -3.51
CA GLN A 95 -0.25 19.01 -3.82
C GLN A 95 -0.29 17.87 -2.79
N TYR A 96 0.28 16.74 -3.18
CA TYR A 96 0.38 15.55 -2.33
C TYR A 96 1.83 15.25 -1.99
N ILE A 97 2.02 14.68 -0.80
CA ILE A 97 3.31 14.15 -0.35
C ILE A 97 3.22 12.64 -0.36
N LEU A 98 4.14 11.95 -1.04
CA LEU A 98 4.27 10.51 -0.93
C LEU A 98 5.27 10.18 0.17
N LEU A 99 4.80 9.60 1.26
CA LEU A 99 5.63 9.18 2.39
C LEU A 99 5.84 7.67 2.33
N PHE A 100 7.04 7.26 1.91
CA PHE A 100 7.43 5.86 1.85
C PHE A 100 8.22 5.45 3.08
N ILE A 101 7.62 4.65 3.96
CA ILE A 101 8.23 4.13 5.19
C ILE A 101 8.63 2.67 4.94
N ASP A 102 9.95 2.43 4.82
CA ASP A 102 10.47 1.12 4.41
C ASP A 102 11.14 0.40 5.57
N ASP A 103 10.58 -0.75 5.92
CA ASP A 103 11.09 -1.77 6.84
C ASP A 103 11.52 -1.25 8.24
N MET A 104 10.76 -0.31 8.78
CA MET A 104 11.00 0.29 10.11
C MET A 104 10.52 -0.62 11.28
N GLY A 105 9.90 -1.76 10.99
CA GLY A 105 9.61 -2.85 11.93
C GLY A 105 9.01 -2.42 13.26
N ILE A 106 9.74 -2.71 14.36
CA ILE A 106 9.33 -2.43 15.74
C ILE A 106 9.15 -0.93 16.01
N GLN A 107 9.89 -0.07 15.30
CA GLN A 107 9.81 1.37 15.49
C GLN A 107 8.40 1.88 15.13
N LEU A 108 7.80 1.38 14.04
CA LEU A 108 6.42 1.71 13.65
C LEU A 108 5.42 1.37 14.75
N ALA A 109 5.57 0.19 15.33
CA ALA A 109 4.64 -0.33 16.32
C ALA A 109 4.64 0.43 17.65
N LYS A 110 5.67 1.26 17.90
CA LYS A 110 5.83 2.01 19.15
C LYS A 110 5.80 3.52 18.94
N SER A 111 5.67 4.02 17.71
CA SER A 111 5.79 5.43 17.38
C SER A 111 4.43 6.14 17.41
N ASP A 112 4.31 7.16 18.26
CA ASP A 112 3.18 8.08 18.24
C ASP A 112 3.23 8.99 17.00
N ILE A 113 4.43 9.30 16.49
CA ILE A 113 4.64 10.01 15.23
C ILE A 113 3.99 9.23 14.07
N PHE A 114 4.23 7.92 14.00
CA PHE A 114 3.59 7.07 13.00
C PHE A 114 2.05 7.12 13.12
N THR A 115 1.51 7.12 14.34
CA THR A 115 0.07 7.26 14.54
C THR A 115 -0.44 8.60 14.01
N LYS A 116 0.24 9.72 14.28
CA LYS A 116 -0.11 11.03 13.73
C LYS A 116 -0.09 11.04 12.21
N LEU A 117 0.94 10.44 11.59
CA LEU A 117 1.09 10.36 10.13
C LEU A 117 -0.10 9.64 9.47
N VAL A 118 -0.51 8.49 10.00
CA VAL A 118 -1.56 7.68 9.38
C VAL A 118 -2.99 8.13 9.71
N THR A 119 -3.18 8.97 10.73
CA THR A 119 -4.50 9.45 11.13
C THR A 119 -4.71 10.93 10.79
N ILE A 120 -3.78 11.81 11.15
CA ILE A 120 -3.92 13.26 11.03
C ILE A 120 -3.34 13.74 9.70
N TYR A 121 -2.08 13.44 9.44
CA TYR A 121 -1.35 13.97 8.28
C TYR A 121 -1.89 13.43 6.95
N GLY A 122 -2.32 12.17 6.92
CA GLY A 122 -3.01 11.61 5.76
C GLY A 122 -4.21 12.43 5.33
N HIS A 123 -5.02 12.90 6.27
CA HIS A 123 -6.24 13.66 5.97
C HIS A 123 -6.01 15.18 5.85
N HIS A 124 -5.15 15.76 6.67
CA HIS A 124 -5.02 17.21 6.79
C HIS A 124 -3.78 17.80 6.10
N ARG A 125 -2.87 16.96 5.62
CA ARG A 125 -1.63 17.36 4.95
C ARG A 125 -1.43 16.68 3.60
N ASN A 126 -2.47 16.06 3.06
CA ASN A 126 -2.43 15.36 1.76
C ASN A 126 -1.27 14.34 1.67
N VAL A 127 -1.02 13.59 2.76
CA VAL A 127 0.03 12.58 2.78
C VAL A 127 -0.51 11.23 2.37
N CYS A 128 0.07 10.62 1.33
CA CYS A 128 -0.10 9.22 0.99
C CYS A 128 0.97 8.41 1.72
N ASN A 129 0.57 7.63 2.72
CA ASN A 129 1.48 6.77 3.46
C ASN A 129 1.63 5.42 2.76
N ILE A 130 2.84 5.07 2.35
CA ILE A 130 3.22 3.78 1.78
C ILE A 130 4.13 3.08 2.79
N VAL A 131 3.69 1.98 3.37
CA VAL A 131 4.37 1.34 4.50
C VAL A 131 4.68 -0.11 4.17
N THR A 132 5.95 -0.50 4.24
CA THR A 132 6.35 -1.91 4.13
C THR A 132 6.59 -2.52 5.51
N ALA A 133 6.13 -3.75 5.70
CA ALA A 133 6.36 -4.51 6.92
C ALA A 133 6.39 -6.02 6.66
N HIS A 134 6.99 -6.78 7.60
CA HIS A 134 7.09 -8.23 7.47
C HIS A 134 5.76 -8.96 7.68
N SER A 135 4.86 -8.40 8.46
CA SER A 135 3.56 -9.02 8.77
C SER A 135 2.51 -7.97 9.09
N ILE A 136 1.26 -8.26 8.70
CA ILE A 136 0.11 -7.47 9.11
C ILE A 136 -0.14 -7.56 10.62
N HIS A 137 0.28 -8.66 11.25
CA HIS A 137 0.20 -8.90 12.70
C HIS A 137 1.55 -8.73 13.39
N LEU A 138 2.30 -7.66 13.02
CA LEU A 138 3.67 -7.45 13.49
C LEU A 138 3.74 -7.36 15.03
N HIS A 139 2.89 -6.52 15.63
CA HIS A 139 2.81 -6.33 17.08
C HIS A 139 1.38 -5.97 17.52
N PRO A 140 0.94 -6.42 18.72
CA PRO A 140 -0.39 -6.10 19.23
C PRO A 140 -0.46 -4.73 19.93
N THR A 141 0.33 -3.74 19.48
CA THR A 141 0.36 -2.40 20.08
C THR A 141 -0.82 -1.54 19.61
N PRO A 142 -1.25 -0.53 20.39
CA PRO A 142 -2.30 0.40 19.98
C PRO A 142 -1.96 1.13 18.67
N GLN A 143 -0.72 1.58 18.49
CA GLN A 143 -0.25 2.29 17.31
C GLN A 143 -0.38 1.43 16.05
N TRP A 144 0.07 0.17 16.12
CA TRP A 144 -0.05 -0.75 14.99
C TRP A 144 -1.51 -1.10 14.65
N ARG A 145 -2.34 -1.32 15.68
CA ARG A 145 -3.78 -1.54 15.49
C ARG A 145 -4.45 -0.34 14.83
N THR A 146 -4.06 0.88 15.22
CA THR A 146 -4.56 2.12 14.60
C THR A 146 -4.19 2.18 13.13
N PHE A 147 -2.94 1.87 12.76
CA PHE A 147 -2.53 1.79 11.36
C PHE A 147 -3.36 0.78 10.57
N ILE A 148 -3.49 -0.46 11.06
CA ILE A 148 -4.25 -1.51 10.38
C ILE A 148 -5.73 -1.11 10.15
N LYS A 149 -6.35 -0.42 11.11
CA LYS A 149 -7.72 0.07 10.99
C LYS A 149 -7.88 1.22 9.99
N ASN A 150 -6.81 1.97 9.74
CA ASN A 150 -6.80 3.10 8.80
C ASN A 150 -6.20 2.73 7.43
N LEU A 151 -5.97 1.46 7.15
CA LEU A 151 -5.55 1.02 5.81
C LEU A 151 -6.69 1.20 4.82
N HIS A 152 -6.33 1.60 3.60
CA HIS A 152 -7.24 1.73 2.45
C HIS A 152 -6.84 0.76 1.35
N LEU A 153 -5.53 0.52 1.20
CA LEU A 153 -4.97 -0.42 0.25
C LEU A 153 -3.99 -1.36 0.96
N ILE A 154 -4.09 -2.64 0.67
CA ILE A 154 -3.24 -3.67 1.26
C ILE A 154 -2.64 -4.52 0.13
N ALA A 155 -1.34 -4.73 0.17
CA ALA A 155 -0.66 -5.73 -0.66
C ALA A 155 -0.09 -6.84 0.22
N ILE A 156 -0.44 -8.07 -0.07
CA ILE A 156 -0.01 -9.26 0.67
C ILE A 156 0.84 -10.13 -0.25
N GLY A 157 2.09 -10.36 0.14
CA GLY A 157 3.01 -11.17 -0.64
C GLY A 157 2.83 -12.67 -0.44
N SER A 158 3.55 -13.44 -1.24
CA SER A 158 3.39 -14.90 -1.44
C SER A 158 3.82 -15.79 -0.27
N SER A 159 4.42 -15.26 0.80
CA SER A 159 4.99 -16.11 1.86
C SER A 159 3.92 -16.92 2.61
N PRO A 160 4.23 -18.13 3.08
CA PRO A 160 3.27 -18.99 3.79
C PRO A 160 2.68 -18.34 5.05
N THR A 161 3.48 -17.57 5.79
CA THR A 161 3.04 -16.84 6.98
C THR A 161 2.01 -15.76 6.66
N GLN A 162 2.12 -15.12 5.50
CA GLN A 162 1.17 -14.11 5.06
C GLN A 162 -0.17 -14.72 4.61
N ARG A 163 -0.18 -15.96 4.14
CA ARG A 163 -1.43 -16.66 3.74
C ARG A 163 -2.39 -16.83 4.92
N GLN A 164 -1.86 -17.11 6.12
CA GLN A 164 -2.69 -17.17 7.32
C GLN A 164 -3.24 -15.80 7.71
N SER A 165 -2.39 -14.79 7.73
CA SER A 165 -2.78 -13.40 8.00
C SER A 165 -3.83 -12.88 7.02
N ALA A 166 -3.67 -13.20 5.73
CA ALA A 166 -4.64 -12.90 4.70
C ALA A 166 -6.00 -13.57 4.96
N GLY A 167 -6.01 -14.84 5.38
CA GLY A 167 -7.25 -15.55 5.72
C GLY A 167 -8.07 -14.86 6.81
N ILE A 168 -7.40 -14.37 7.86
CA ILE A 168 -8.04 -13.61 8.95
C ILE A 168 -8.62 -12.29 8.40
N LEU A 169 -7.82 -11.54 7.63
CA LEU A 169 -8.25 -10.29 7.03
C LEU A 169 -9.48 -10.47 6.10
N PHE A 170 -9.44 -11.50 5.25
CA PHE A 170 -10.57 -11.80 4.37
C PHE A 170 -11.84 -12.16 5.14
N THR A 171 -11.71 -12.87 6.26
CA THR A 171 -12.85 -13.17 7.13
C THR A 171 -13.43 -11.89 7.75
N GLN A 172 -12.58 -10.93 8.12
CA GLN A 172 -13.04 -9.63 8.63
C GLN A 172 -13.77 -8.80 7.55
N ILE A 173 -13.31 -8.86 6.29
CA ILE A 173 -13.88 -8.07 5.18
C ILE A 173 -15.14 -8.74 4.60
N TYR A 174 -15.13 -10.06 4.42
CA TYR A 174 -16.15 -10.81 3.68
C TYR A 174 -17.01 -11.74 4.55
N GLY A 175 -16.81 -11.75 5.88
CA GLY A 175 -17.53 -12.61 6.80
C GLY A 175 -17.12 -14.10 6.73
N PRO A 176 -18.00 -15.05 7.12
CA PRO A 176 -17.65 -16.47 7.32
C PRO A 176 -17.07 -17.18 6.08
N GLY A 177 -17.38 -16.72 4.88
CA GLY A 177 -16.83 -17.25 3.61
C GLY A 177 -15.44 -16.74 3.25
N GLY A 178 -14.92 -15.74 3.97
CA GLY A 178 -13.71 -14.99 3.62
C GLY A 178 -12.46 -15.86 3.49
N THR A 179 -12.24 -16.83 4.37
CA THR A 179 -11.09 -17.74 4.28
C THR A 179 -11.08 -18.58 2.99
N LYS A 180 -12.25 -19.05 2.53
CA LYS A 180 -12.37 -19.82 1.28
C LYS A 180 -12.07 -18.90 0.09
N LYS A 181 -12.64 -17.71 0.07
CA LYS A 181 -12.40 -16.67 -0.95
C LYS A 181 -10.92 -16.27 -1.00
N CYS A 182 -10.27 -16.10 0.15
CA CYS A 182 -8.83 -15.85 0.26
C CYS A 182 -8.00 -16.94 -0.42
N LYS A 183 -8.23 -18.21 -0.08
CA LYS A 183 -7.48 -19.34 -0.66
C LYS A 183 -7.62 -19.39 -2.19
N GLN A 184 -8.80 -19.11 -2.71
CA GLN A 184 -9.05 -19.07 -4.14
C GLN A 184 -8.32 -17.90 -4.80
N ALA A 185 -8.43 -16.69 -4.26
CA ALA A 185 -7.74 -15.51 -4.77
C ALA A 185 -6.21 -15.66 -4.76
N LEU A 186 -5.63 -16.22 -3.69
CA LEU A 186 -4.21 -16.48 -3.59
C LEU A 186 -3.73 -17.49 -4.65
N LYS A 187 -4.50 -18.53 -4.91
CA LYS A 187 -4.19 -19.54 -5.94
C LYS A 187 -4.21 -18.94 -7.34
N GLU A 188 -5.20 -18.11 -7.65
CA GLU A 188 -5.29 -17.44 -8.95
C GLU A 188 -4.18 -16.38 -9.12
N ALA A 189 -3.87 -15.59 -8.07
CA ALA A 189 -2.75 -14.66 -8.09
C ALA A 189 -1.42 -15.37 -8.38
N GLU A 190 -1.15 -16.49 -7.71
CA GLU A 190 0.03 -17.32 -7.95
C GLU A 190 0.11 -17.80 -9.41
N LYS A 191 -0.97 -18.35 -9.91
CA LYS A 191 -1.04 -18.87 -11.29
C LYS A 191 -0.79 -17.79 -12.33
N LEU A 192 -1.49 -16.65 -12.20
CA LEU A 192 -1.41 -15.55 -13.16
C LEU A 192 -0.04 -14.87 -13.17
N GLN A 193 0.52 -14.60 -11.98
CA GLN A 193 1.80 -13.90 -11.91
C GLN A 193 2.98 -14.80 -12.27
N LYS A 194 2.94 -16.10 -11.96
CA LYS A 194 3.91 -17.08 -12.46
C LYS A 194 3.87 -17.17 -14.00
N ALA A 195 2.70 -17.22 -14.58
CA ALA A 195 2.55 -17.27 -16.04
C ALA A 195 3.07 -15.99 -16.72
N ARG A 196 2.88 -14.82 -16.10
CA ARG A 196 3.24 -13.51 -16.67
C ARG A 196 4.71 -13.15 -16.46
N TYR A 197 5.25 -13.40 -15.27
CA TYR A 197 6.57 -12.89 -14.86
C TYR A 197 7.61 -13.97 -14.62
N GLY A 198 7.22 -15.24 -14.64
CA GLY A 198 8.13 -16.37 -14.44
C GLY A 198 8.80 -16.43 -13.07
N ASN A 199 8.40 -15.58 -12.12
CA ASN A 199 9.00 -15.47 -10.79
C ASN A 199 8.10 -16.06 -9.69
N ASN A 200 8.71 -16.29 -8.52
CA ASN A 200 8.00 -16.80 -7.35
C ASN A 200 7.47 -15.69 -6.43
N PHE A 201 7.71 -14.42 -6.76
CA PHE A 201 7.29 -13.27 -5.98
C PHE A 201 6.05 -12.66 -6.58
N TRP A 202 4.94 -12.73 -5.86
CA TRP A 202 3.68 -12.15 -6.27
C TRP A 202 2.98 -11.50 -5.07
N PHE A 203 2.12 -10.55 -5.37
CA PHE A 203 1.32 -9.85 -4.40
C PHE A 203 -0.16 -9.91 -4.77
N LEU A 204 -0.99 -10.07 -3.74
CA LEU A 204 -2.41 -9.90 -3.81
C LEU A 204 -2.75 -8.53 -3.24
N TYR A 205 -3.44 -7.70 -4.00
CA TYR A 205 -3.86 -6.37 -3.58
C TYR A 205 -5.32 -6.39 -3.16
N LEU A 206 -5.63 -5.66 -2.10
CA LEU A 206 -6.98 -5.46 -1.58
C LEU A 206 -7.23 -3.97 -1.45
N ASN A 207 -8.15 -3.44 -2.23
CA ASN A 207 -8.67 -2.10 -2.01
C ASN A 207 -9.83 -2.20 -1.01
N ILE A 208 -9.62 -1.70 0.20
CA ILE A 208 -10.60 -1.72 1.30
C ILE A 208 -11.15 -0.33 1.62
N SER A 209 -10.85 0.67 0.77
CA SER A 209 -11.39 2.01 0.92
C SER A 209 -12.92 1.99 0.89
N PRO A 210 -13.61 2.87 1.63
CA PRO A 210 -15.07 2.96 1.61
C PRO A 210 -15.65 3.27 0.24
N SER A 211 -14.87 3.91 -0.62
CA SER A 211 -15.28 4.28 -1.99
C SER A 211 -15.16 3.14 -3.00
N CYS A 212 -14.58 2.00 -2.62
CA CYS A 212 -14.41 0.86 -3.51
C CYS A 212 -15.64 -0.03 -3.53
N ASP A 213 -16.11 -0.40 -4.72
CA ASP A 213 -17.17 -1.39 -4.87
C ASP A 213 -16.68 -2.76 -4.36
N SER A 214 -17.56 -3.47 -3.65
CA SER A 214 -17.23 -4.75 -3.02
C SER A 214 -16.76 -5.82 -4.01
N CYS A 215 -17.25 -5.78 -5.25
CA CYS A 215 -16.86 -6.72 -6.31
C CYS A 215 -15.48 -6.44 -6.91
N HIS A 216 -14.91 -5.25 -6.73
CA HIS A 216 -13.63 -4.83 -7.30
C HIS A 216 -12.48 -4.79 -6.29
N ARG A 217 -12.66 -5.32 -5.08
CA ARG A 217 -11.69 -5.18 -3.98
C ARG A 217 -10.42 -5.97 -4.14
N ILE A 218 -10.43 -7.06 -4.91
CA ILE A 218 -9.29 -7.97 -5.06
C ILE A 218 -8.64 -7.76 -6.41
N ILE A 219 -7.35 -7.39 -6.41
CA ILE A 219 -6.61 -7.02 -7.60
C ILE A 219 -5.32 -7.84 -7.65
N PHE A 220 -4.98 -8.40 -8.81
CA PHE A 220 -3.82 -9.26 -8.98
C PHE A 220 -2.59 -8.57 -9.55
N ASP A 221 -2.78 -7.58 -10.41
CA ASP A 221 -1.67 -6.91 -11.10
C ASP A 221 -2.04 -5.44 -11.38
N PRO A 222 -1.96 -4.58 -10.35
CA PRO A 222 -2.44 -3.20 -10.46
C PRO A 222 -1.57 -2.32 -11.36
N PHE A 223 -0.32 -2.75 -11.65
CA PHE A 223 0.65 -1.96 -12.45
C PHE A 223 0.71 -2.38 -13.92
N SER A 224 -0.16 -3.31 -14.34
CA SER A 224 -0.29 -3.64 -15.75
C SER A 224 -1.19 -2.65 -16.48
N ASN A 225 -1.01 -2.53 -17.80
CA ASN A 225 -1.89 -1.71 -18.64
C ASN A 225 -3.38 -2.09 -18.53
N ILE A 226 -3.64 -3.35 -18.14
CA ILE A 226 -4.99 -3.87 -17.88
C ILE A 226 -4.93 -4.57 -16.51
N PRO A 227 -5.32 -3.89 -15.43
CA PRO A 227 -5.38 -4.50 -14.10
C PRO A 227 -6.35 -5.69 -14.08
N LEU A 228 -5.95 -6.78 -13.43
CA LEU A 228 -6.78 -7.96 -13.28
C LEU A 228 -7.52 -7.91 -11.95
N ILE A 229 -8.83 -7.84 -12.00
CA ILE A 229 -9.71 -7.85 -10.82
C ILE A 229 -10.29 -9.25 -10.65
N PHE A 230 -10.23 -9.75 -9.41
CA PHE A 230 -10.85 -11.03 -9.07
C PHE A 230 -12.33 -10.81 -8.75
N VAL A 231 -13.20 -11.28 -9.61
CA VAL A 231 -14.63 -11.41 -9.34
C VAL A 231 -14.89 -12.82 -8.82
N SER A 232 -15.33 -12.94 -7.56
CA SER A 232 -15.69 -14.24 -6.99
C SER A 232 -16.92 -14.79 -7.76
N PRO A 233 -16.89 -16.00 -8.27
CA PRO A 233 -18.14 -16.66 -8.65
C PRO A 233 -19.04 -16.73 -7.41
N GLU A 234 -20.30 -16.40 -7.58
CA GLU A 234 -21.34 -16.48 -6.54
C GLU A 234 -21.44 -17.88 -5.92
#